data_80921f49c7a9404bc9b8c29ef39e20eb
#
_entry.id   80921f49c7a9404bc9b8c29ef39e20eb
#
_cell.length_a   1.000
_cell.length_b   1.000
_cell.length_c   1.000
_cell.angle_alpha   90.00
_cell.angle_beta   90.00
_cell.angle_gamma   90.00
#
_symmetry.space_group_name_H-M   'P 1'
#
loop_
_entity.id
_entity.type
_entity.pdbx_description
1 polymer ?
#
loop_
_entity_poly.entity_id
_entity_poly.type
_entity_poly.pdbx_seq_one_letter_code
_entity_poly.pdbx_strand_id
1 'polypeptide(L)'
;MSEQPWADGTPASVLLATDLSVRCDRALDRAAQLASEWQAMLVGVNVLETAQAPDLVLGWVGAQDDTDLARFAEQQLQDDLSGLDVRVRLRIERGEPVQAIVKAARETGSGLVVTGVASNELWGRLLLGSTVESLTRQLPQPLLVVRQRPRGRYERILIATDFSDSSRHALHAAARYFPDRELVLYHATEAPMSDRLERVIDGETRRHIEEGDYAAFLAASDLPEDLRRRTRIIIEQGSLGVSLSRYVREHGVDLVVMGTHGRSGLMNVLLGSAASELLQWIPCDTLVVREPRAAR
;
A
#
# COMPACT_ATOMS: atom_id res chain seq x y z
N MET A 1 -24.26 -1.74 -10.79
CA MET A 1 -23.39 -0.66 -10.36
C MET A 1 -22.52 -1.26 -9.25
N SER A 2 -21.28 -1.60 -9.52
CA SER A 2 -20.35 -2.06 -8.51
C SER A 2 -19.89 -0.81 -7.74
N GLU A 3 -20.42 -0.60 -6.55
CA GLU A 3 -19.92 0.41 -5.63
C GLU A 3 -18.44 0.10 -5.36
N GLN A 4 -17.57 0.95 -5.86
CA GLN A 4 -16.16 0.90 -5.51
C GLN A 4 -16.07 1.33 -4.03
N PRO A 5 -15.51 0.51 -3.13
CA PRO A 5 -15.50 0.80 -1.69
C PRO A 5 -14.73 2.08 -1.30
N TRP A 6 -14.12 2.76 -2.27
CA TRP A 6 -13.38 4.02 -2.08
C TRP A 6 -13.89 5.16 -2.99
N ALA A 7 -15.13 5.09 -3.47
CA ALA A 7 -15.62 6.02 -4.50
C ALA A 7 -15.70 7.49 -4.03
N ASP A 8 -16.00 7.75 -2.76
CA ASP A 8 -16.26 9.10 -2.27
C ASP A 8 -15.43 9.46 -1.03
N GLY A 9 -14.30 10.14 -1.25
CA GLY A 9 -13.47 10.70 -0.18
C GLY A 9 -12.60 9.67 0.55
N THR A 10 -12.15 10.03 1.76
CA THR A 10 -11.35 9.15 2.62
C THR A 10 -12.16 7.95 3.10
N PRO A 11 -11.52 6.78 3.31
CA PRO A 11 -12.23 5.59 3.79
C PRO A 11 -12.92 5.79 5.14
N ALA A 12 -14.16 5.32 5.27
CA ALA A 12 -14.86 5.28 6.55
C ALA A 12 -14.40 4.15 7.47
N SER A 13 -13.64 3.19 6.94
CA SER A 13 -13.08 2.06 7.69
C SER A 13 -11.70 1.66 7.14
N VAL A 14 -10.75 1.45 8.05
CA VAL A 14 -9.39 0.97 7.79
C VAL A 14 -9.25 -0.39 8.47
N LEU A 15 -8.81 -1.40 7.73
CA LEU A 15 -8.52 -2.73 8.28
C LEU A 15 -7.02 -2.86 8.52
N LEU A 16 -6.63 -3.21 9.74
CA LEU A 16 -5.28 -3.64 10.10
C LEU A 16 -5.23 -5.16 10.12
N ALA A 17 -4.40 -5.76 9.27
CA ALA A 17 -4.05 -7.17 9.33
C ALA A 17 -2.78 -7.33 10.18
N THR A 18 -2.89 -8.05 11.30
CA THR A 18 -1.80 -8.22 12.28
C THR A 18 -1.66 -9.68 12.69
N ASP A 19 -0.41 -10.12 12.87
CA ASP A 19 -0.06 -11.40 13.48
C ASP A 19 0.25 -11.26 14.99
N LEU A 20 -0.03 -10.09 15.58
CA LEU A 20 0.25 -9.72 16.97
C LEU A 20 1.75 -9.78 17.32
N SER A 21 2.63 -9.82 16.33
CA SER A 21 4.06 -9.71 16.59
C SER A 21 4.52 -8.25 16.59
N VAL A 22 5.61 -7.97 17.29
CA VAL A 22 6.27 -6.64 17.30
C VAL A 22 6.60 -6.08 15.91
N ARG A 23 6.58 -6.92 14.88
CA ARG A 23 6.77 -6.48 13.49
C ARG A 23 5.57 -5.72 12.96
N CYS A 24 4.38 -5.97 13.54
CA CYS A 24 3.15 -5.29 13.16
C CYS A 24 2.93 -3.96 13.89
N ASP A 25 3.73 -3.62 14.91
CA ASP A 25 3.58 -2.37 15.68
C ASP A 25 3.57 -1.13 14.79
N ARG A 26 4.46 -1.08 13.80
CA ARG A 26 4.51 0.05 12.86
C ARG A 26 3.25 0.15 12.00
N ALA A 27 2.70 -0.99 11.60
CA ALA A 27 1.46 -1.04 10.83
C ALA A 27 0.27 -0.64 11.69
N LEU A 28 0.25 -1.05 12.96
CA LEU A 28 -0.75 -0.64 13.95
C LEU A 28 -0.71 0.87 14.17
N ASP A 29 0.45 1.44 14.49
CA ASP A 29 0.63 2.88 14.67
C ASP A 29 0.15 3.67 13.44
N ARG A 30 0.50 3.20 12.23
CA ARG A 30 0.11 3.85 10.98
C ARG A 30 -1.39 3.72 10.70
N ALA A 31 -1.97 2.55 10.91
CA ALA A 31 -3.39 2.32 10.73
C ALA A 31 -4.24 3.17 11.70
N ALA A 32 -3.81 3.26 12.95
CA ALA A 32 -4.44 4.11 13.96
C ALA A 32 -4.35 5.59 13.59
N GLN A 33 -3.18 6.06 13.14
CA GLN A 33 -3.00 7.43 12.70
C GLN A 33 -3.92 7.78 11.52
N LEU A 34 -3.98 6.93 10.49
CA LEU A 34 -4.85 7.14 9.34
C LEU A 34 -6.33 7.10 9.74
N ALA A 35 -6.72 6.16 10.61
CA ALA A 35 -8.10 6.08 11.11
C ALA A 35 -8.48 7.33 11.89
N SER A 36 -7.59 7.88 12.72
CA SER A 36 -7.80 9.14 13.43
C SER A 36 -7.89 10.31 12.45
N GLU A 37 -6.97 10.43 11.50
CA GLU A 37 -6.94 11.52 10.51
C GLU A 37 -8.23 11.54 9.65
N TRP A 38 -8.73 10.38 9.26
CA TRP A 38 -9.92 10.24 8.43
C TRP A 38 -11.22 10.11 9.22
N GLN A 39 -11.17 10.13 10.56
CA GLN A 39 -12.30 9.85 11.43
C GLN A 39 -12.95 8.48 11.12
N ALA A 40 -12.16 7.53 10.68
CA ALA A 40 -12.55 6.20 10.25
C ALA A 40 -12.64 5.23 11.43
N MET A 41 -13.32 4.11 11.23
CA MET A 41 -13.25 2.96 12.14
C MET A 41 -11.99 2.16 11.85
N LEU A 42 -11.23 1.81 12.88
CA LEU A 42 -10.13 0.87 12.79
C LEU A 42 -10.64 -0.55 13.07
N VAL A 43 -10.49 -1.45 12.10
CA VAL A 43 -10.81 -2.87 12.25
C VAL A 43 -9.52 -3.66 12.39
N GLY A 44 -9.20 -4.10 13.59
CA GLY A 44 -8.07 -4.99 13.85
C GLY A 44 -8.46 -6.45 13.53
N VAL A 45 -7.70 -7.10 12.66
CA VAL A 45 -7.93 -8.49 12.27
C VAL A 45 -6.69 -9.31 12.56
N ASN A 46 -6.84 -10.30 13.42
CA ASN A 46 -5.85 -11.37 13.60
C ASN A 46 -6.41 -12.69 13.07
N VAL A 47 -5.57 -13.49 12.43
CA VAL A 47 -5.96 -14.79 11.88
C VAL A 47 -5.17 -15.90 12.56
N LEU A 48 -5.90 -16.76 13.26
CA LEU A 48 -5.35 -17.96 13.89
C LEU A 48 -5.24 -19.08 12.82
N GLU A 49 -4.01 -19.42 12.49
CA GLU A 49 -3.72 -20.54 11.60
C GLU A 49 -3.80 -21.84 12.39
N THR A 50 -4.82 -22.64 12.13
CA THR A 50 -5.11 -23.90 12.85
C THR A 50 -4.00 -24.96 12.75
N ALA A 51 -3.06 -24.81 11.85
CA ALA A 51 -1.98 -25.78 11.62
C ALA A 51 -0.66 -25.47 12.38
N GLN A 52 -0.57 -24.37 13.12
CA GLN A 52 0.74 -23.86 13.59
C GLN A 52 0.85 -23.56 15.09
N ALA A 53 -0.15 -23.87 15.91
CA ALA A 53 0.04 -23.79 17.34
C ALA A 53 0.60 -25.13 17.86
N PRO A 54 1.93 -25.31 17.98
CA PRO A 54 2.48 -26.48 18.66
C PRO A 54 1.93 -26.53 20.08
N ASP A 55 1.66 -27.70 20.61
CA ASP A 55 1.19 -27.91 22.01
C ASP A 55 2.05 -27.14 23.03
N LEU A 56 3.31 -26.92 22.73
CA LEU A 56 4.21 -26.10 23.51
C LEU A 56 3.79 -24.61 23.60
N VAL A 57 3.32 -24.00 22.49
CA VAL A 57 2.87 -22.60 22.49
C VAL A 57 1.59 -22.44 23.28
N LEU A 58 0.65 -23.40 23.12
CA LEU A 58 -0.58 -23.45 23.90
C LEU A 58 -0.28 -23.50 25.40
N GLY A 59 0.67 -24.33 25.81
CA GLY A 59 1.10 -24.43 27.21
C GLY A 59 1.73 -23.14 27.77
N TRP A 60 2.50 -22.39 26.97
CA TRP A 60 3.15 -21.15 27.41
C TRP A 60 2.17 -19.99 27.56
N VAL A 61 1.14 -19.90 26.71
CA VAL A 61 0.09 -18.87 26.83
C VAL A 61 -1.07 -19.30 27.75
N GLY A 62 -0.98 -20.49 28.34
CA GLY A 62 -2.01 -21.03 29.23
C GLY A 62 -3.31 -21.41 28.51
N ALA A 63 -3.27 -21.51 27.17
CA ALA A 63 -4.42 -21.89 26.37
C ALA A 63 -4.57 -23.42 26.37
N GLN A 64 -5.79 -23.91 26.60
CA GLN A 64 -6.09 -25.34 26.57
C GLN A 64 -6.74 -25.76 25.22
N ASP A 65 -7.30 -24.79 24.53
CA ASP A 65 -7.95 -25.00 23.25
C ASP A 65 -7.91 -23.74 22.37
N ASP A 66 -8.45 -23.85 21.16
CA ASP A 66 -8.58 -22.75 20.20
C ASP A 66 -9.41 -21.57 20.69
N THR A 67 -10.32 -21.78 21.65
CA THR A 67 -11.15 -20.72 22.23
C THR A 67 -10.33 -19.84 23.15
N ASP A 68 -9.43 -20.44 23.92
CA ASP A 68 -8.51 -19.72 24.78
C ASP A 68 -7.48 -18.92 23.94
N LEU A 69 -6.99 -19.50 22.83
CA LEU A 69 -6.12 -18.76 21.90
C LEU A 69 -6.83 -17.54 21.30
N ALA A 70 -8.08 -17.70 20.88
CA ALA A 70 -8.85 -16.57 20.35
C ALA A 70 -9.04 -15.47 21.40
N ARG A 71 -9.35 -15.86 22.63
CA ARG A 71 -9.50 -14.92 23.75
C ARG A 71 -8.18 -14.20 24.09
N PHE A 72 -7.08 -14.92 24.07
CA PHE A 72 -5.75 -14.35 24.26
C PHE A 72 -5.40 -13.35 23.17
N ALA A 73 -5.60 -13.71 21.89
CA ALA A 73 -5.38 -12.84 20.77
C ALA A 73 -6.25 -11.58 20.80
N GLU A 74 -7.52 -11.72 21.22
CA GLU A 74 -8.43 -10.59 21.40
C GLU A 74 -7.95 -9.66 22.51
N GLN A 75 -7.54 -10.22 23.65
CA GLN A 75 -7.01 -9.44 24.77
C GLN A 75 -5.74 -8.68 24.37
N GLN A 76 -4.79 -9.33 23.73
CA GLN A 76 -3.55 -8.69 23.27
C GLN A 76 -3.86 -7.58 22.27
N LEU A 77 -4.72 -7.83 21.27
CA LEU A 77 -5.08 -6.81 20.29
C LEU A 77 -5.83 -5.63 20.95
N GLN A 78 -6.64 -5.90 21.98
CA GLN A 78 -7.31 -4.86 22.75
C GLN A 78 -6.30 -4.01 23.55
N ASP A 79 -5.31 -4.65 24.14
CA ASP A 79 -4.25 -3.96 24.89
C ASP A 79 -3.38 -3.09 23.95
N ASP A 80 -2.99 -3.62 22.80
CA ASP A 80 -2.21 -2.91 21.78
C ASP A 80 -2.95 -1.68 21.19
N LEU A 81 -4.27 -1.76 21.11
CA LEU A 81 -5.13 -0.68 20.62
C LEU A 81 -5.68 0.22 21.72
N SER A 82 -5.36 -0.08 22.99
CA SER A 82 -5.82 0.71 24.13
C SER A 82 -5.19 2.11 24.14
N GLY A 83 -5.97 3.12 24.55
CA GLY A 83 -5.50 4.50 24.60
C GLY A 83 -5.41 5.22 23.26
N LEU A 84 -5.75 4.59 22.14
CA LEU A 84 -5.87 5.24 20.85
C LEU A 84 -7.18 6.03 20.76
N ASP A 85 -7.11 7.27 20.28
CA ASP A 85 -8.30 8.10 20.04
C ASP A 85 -8.96 7.74 18.69
N VAL A 86 -9.39 6.47 18.58
CA VAL A 86 -10.05 5.94 17.37
C VAL A 86 -11.12 4.93 17.76
N ARG A 87 -12.16 4.83 16.94
CA ARG A 87 -13.16 3.76 17.11
C ARG A 87 -12.58 2.45 16.62
N VAL A 88 -12.53 1.46 17.51
CA VAL A 88 -11.91 0.15 17.22
C VAL A 88 -12.96 -0.95 17.17
N ARG A 89 -12.82 -1.86 16.24
CA ARG A 89 -13.52 -3.15 16.18
C ARG A 89 -12.49 -4.27 16.02
N LEU A 90 -12.59 -5.29 16.86
CA LEU A 90 -11.69 -6.44 16.82
C LEU A 90 -12.35 -7.62 16.11
N ARG A 91 -11.56 -8.38 15.38
CA ARG A 91 -11.96 -9.63 14.73
C ARG A 91 -10.84 -10.65 14.84
N ILE A 92 -11.16 -11.79 15.42
CA ILE A 92 -10.30 -12.97 15.41
C ILE A 92 -10.91 -13.96 14.40
N GLU A 93 -10.20 -14.16 13.31
CA GLU A 93 -10.60 -15.08 12.25
C GLU A 93 -9.79 -16.38 12.35
N ARG A 94 -10.26 -17.45 11.71
CA ARG A 94 -9.56 -18.73 11.66
C ARG A 94 -9.37 -19.18 10.23
N GLY A 95 -8.26 -19.86 9.98
CA GLY A 95 -7.99 -20.48 8.70
C GLY A 95 -6.82 -19.85 7.92
N GLU A 96 -6.95 -19.80 6.62
CA GLU A 96 -5.91 -19.27 5.74
C GLU A 96 -5.93 -17.72 5.77
N PRO A 97 -4.79 -17.06 6.11
CA PRO A 97 -4.75 -15.64 6.38
C PRO A 97 -5.26 -14.75 5.25
N VAL A 98 -4.87 -15.05 4.01
CA VAL A 98 -5.24 -14.20 2.86
C VAL A 98 -6.75 -14.19 2.65
N GLN A 99 -7.37 -15.38 2.70
CA GLN A 99 -8.82 -15.52 2.50
C GLN A 99 -9.59 -14.85 3.63
N ALA A 100 -9.14 -15.04 4.87
CA ALA A 100 -9.76 -14.44 6.05
C ALA A 100 -9.69 -12.90 6.00
N ILE A 101 -8.54 -12.33 5.65
CA ILE A 101 -8.35 -10.88 5.52
C ILE A 101 -9.22 -10.31 4.38
N VAL A 102 -9.22 -10.94 3.20
CA VAL A 102 -10.06 -10.51 2.06
C VAL A 102 -11.54 -10.53 2.41
N LYS A 103 -11.98 -11.61 3.08
CA LYS A 103 -13.35 -11.72 3.58
C LYS A 103 -13.70 -10.64 4.58
N ALA A 104 -12.84 -10.45 5.60
CA ALA A 104 -13.04 -9.43 6.62
C ALA A 104 -13.10 -8.01 6.02
N ALA A 105 -12.20 -7.67 5.09
CA ALA A 105 -12.19 -6.38 4.42
C ALA A 105 -13.50 -6.11 3.65
N ARG A 106 -14.06 -7.13 3.01
CA ARG A 106 -15.34 -7.03 2.31
C ARG A 106 -16.51 -6.86 3.27
N GLU A 107 -16.57 -7.69 4.32
CA GLU A 107 -17.68 -7.69 5.30
C GLU A 107 -17.73 -6.42 6.14
N THR A 108 -16.58 -5.80 6.39
CA THR A 108 -16.50 -4.55 7.16
C THR A 108 -16.59 -3.30 6.30
N GLY A 109 -16.65 -3.44 4.97
CA GLY A 109 -16.65 -2.32 4.05
C GLY A 109 -15.36 -1.47 4.15
N SER A 110 -14.23 -2.10 4.53
CA SER A 110 -12.98 -1.38 4.69
C SER A 110 -12.49 -0.86 3.34
N GLY A 111 -12.21 0.43 3.27
CA GLY A 111 -11.71 1.08 2.07
C GLY A 111 -10.18 1.02 1.93
N LEU A 112 -9.48 0.66 3.00
CA LEU A 112 -8.03 0.45 3.02
C LEU A 112 -7.70 -0.78 3.87
N VAL A 113 -6.76 -1.59 3.40
CA VAL A 113 -6.14 -2.65 4.19
C VAL A 113 -4.70 -2.25 4.49
N VAL A 114 -4.29 -2.36 5.75
CA VAL A 114 -2.95 -2.02 6.24
C VAL A 114 -2.28 -3.29 6.76
N THR A 115 -1.05 -3.51 6.39
CA THR A 115 -0.22 -4.62 6.89
C THR A 115 1.22 -4.18 7.10
N GLY A 116 1.90 -4.85 8.01
CA GLY A 116 3.34 -4.74 8.15
C GLY A 116 4.09 -5.54 7.08
N VAL A 117 5.38 -5.38 7.04
CA VAL A 117 6.27 -6.25 6.28
C VAL A 117 6.63 -7.46 7.14
N ALA A 118 6.19 -8.65 6.75
CA ALA A 118 6.64 -9.88 7.36
C ALA A 118 7.93 -10.29 6.67
N SER A 119 9.10 -9.93 7.16
CA SER A 119 10.30 -10.77 7.00
C SER A 119 11.63 -10.06 7.24
N ASN A 120 12.69 -10.86 7.13
CA ASN A 120 14.07 -10.46 7.27
C ASN A 120 14.50 -9.50 6.17
N GLU A 121 15.03 -8.36 6.58
CA GLU A 121 15.69 -7.43 5.68
C GLU A 121 17.12 -7.94 5.40
N LEU A 122 17.40 -8.25 4.16
CA LEU A 122 18.74 -8.61 3.70
C LEU A 122 19.27 -7.48 2.83
N TRP A 123 20.29 -6.76 3.30
CA TRP A 123 20.98 -5.71 2.53
C TRP A 123 20.06 -4.61 1.97
N GLY A 124 19.02 -4.21 2.72
CA GLY A 124 18.05 -3.21 2.30
C GLY A 124 16.96 -3.72 1.34
N ARG A 125 17.00 -5.01 0.98
CA ARG A 125 15.93 -5.68 0.24
C ARG A 125 14.99 -6.37 1.21
N LEU A 126 13.71 -6.06 1.13
CA LEU A 126 12.69 -6.83 1.83
C LEU A 126 12.34 -8.09 1.06
N LEU A 127 12.40 -9.20 1.77
CA LEU A 127 11.69 -10.39 1.31
C LEU A 127 10.20 -10.18 1.65
N LEU A 128 9.37 -9.92 0.67
CA LEU A 128 7.93 -9.84 0.86
C LEU A 128 7.43 -11.18 1.40
N GLY A 129 6.69 -11.13 2.48
CA GLY A 129 5.98 -12.30 2.97
C GLY A 129 4.96 -12.79 1.93
N SER A 130 4.77 -14.10 1.84
CA SER A 130 3.79 -14.72 0.93
C SER A 130 2.37 -14.13 1.09
N THR A 131 2.01 -13.77 2.32
CA THR A 131 0.73 -13.13 2.63
C THR A 131 0.60 -11.76 1.97
N VAL A 132 1.62 -10.87 2.09
CA VAL A 132 1.60 -9.54 1.44
C VAL A 132 1.50 -9.68 -0.07
N GLU A 133 2.31 -10.55 -0.66
CA GLU A 133 2.29 -10.80 -2.10
C GLU A 133 0.94 -11.34 -2.58
N SER A 134 0.31 -12.23 -1.81
CA SER A 134 -1.01 -12.78 -2.12
C SER A 134 -2.12 -11.75 -1.94
N LEU A 135 -2.05 -10.90 -0.92
CA LEU A 135 -3.00 -9.80 -0.70
C LEU A 135 -2.96 -8.79 -1.84
N THR A 136 -1.79 -8.42 -2.36
CA THR A 136 -1.69 -7.50 -3.52
C THR A 136 -2.40 -8.03 -4.76
N ARG A 137 -2.52 -9.36 -4.90
CA ARG A 137 -3.20 -10.02 -6.03
C ARG A 137 -4.70 -10.20 -5.82
N GLN A 138 -5.16 -10.33 -4.58
CA GLN A 138 -6.53 -10.75 -4.27
C GLN A 138 -7.42 -9.64 -3.72
N LEU A 139 -6.85 -8.65 -3.01
CA LEU A 139 -7.62 -7.55 -2.47
C LEU A 139 -8.16 -6.65 -3.59
N PRO A 140 -9.46 -6.36 -3.60
CA PRO A 140 -10.00 -5.30 -4.45
C PRO A 140 -9.70 -3.90 -3.88
N GLN A 141 -9.51 -3.79 -2.56
CA GLN A 141 -9.16 -2.55 -1.88
C GLN A 141 -7.67 -2.24 -2.03
N PRO A 142 -7.27 -0.96 -1.95
CA PRO A 142 -5.87 -0.58 -1.79
C PRO A 142 -5.23 -1.24 -0.56
N LEU A 143 -3.97 -1.67 -0.73
CA LEU A 143 -3.15 -2.28 0.31
C LEU A 143 -2.00 -1.36 0.67
N LEU A 144 -1.95 -0.90 1.92
CA LEU A 144 -0.83 -0.17 2.47
C LEU A 144 0.14 -1.13 3.17
N VAL A 145 1.35 -1.21 2.64
CA VAL A 145 2.45 -1.99 3.21
C VAL A 145 3.35 -1.04 4.00
N VAL A 146 3.31 -1.15 5.32
CA VAL A 146 4.02 -0.25 6.24
C VAL A 146 5.40 -0.79 6.56
N ARG A 147 6.41 0.05 6.34
CA ARG A 147 7.83 -0.24 6.59
C ARG A 147 8.44 0.65 7.66
N GLN A 148 8.05 1.92 7.65
CA GLN A 148 8.64 2.91 8.52
C GLN A 148 7.81 3.11 9.79
N ARG A 149 8.48 3.47 10.87
CA ARG A 149 7.79 3.96 12.05
C ARG A 149 7.13 5.30 11.72
N PRO A 150 5.83 5.47 11.98
CA PRO A 150 5.16 6.75 11.76
C PRO A 150 5.83 7.87 12.57
N ARG A 151 6.13 8.96 11.89
CA ARG A 151 6.69 10.18 12.49
C ARG A 151 5.76 11.39 12.34
N GLY A 152 4.52 11.15 11.96
CA GLY A 152 3.52 12.12 11.62
C GLY A 152 2.75 11.69 10.38
N ARG A 153 1.94 12.60 9.85
CA ARG A 153 1.17 12.39 8.63
C ARG A 153 2.08 12.18 7.43
N TYR A 154 1.55 11.55 6.38
CA TYR A 154 2.22 11.53 5.09
C TYR A 154 2.21 12.93 4.48
N GLU A 155 3.37 13.53 4.30
CA GLU A 155 3.52 14.87 3.71
C GLU A 155 4.05 14.81 2.28
N ARG A 156 5.00 13.91 2.01
CA ARG A 156 5.65 13.75 0.70
C ARG A 156 5.18 12.46 0.05
N ILE A 157 4.15 12.61 -0.79
CA ILE A 157 3.50 11.49 -1.46
C ILE A 157 3.91 11.48 -2.92
N LEU A 158 4.43 10.34 -3.36
CA LEU A 158 4.93 10.16 -4.71
C LEU A 158 4.16 9.04 -5.40
N ILE A 159 3.69 9.28 -6.62
CA ILE A 159 2.97 8.30 -7.42
C ILE A 159 3.87 7.82 -8.55
N ALA A 160 4.25 6.54 -8.52
CA ALA A 160 4.99 5.92 -9.63
C ALA A 160 4.06 5.76 -10.82
N THR A 161 4.45 6.33 -11.97
CA THR A 161 3.62 6.33 -13.18
C THR A 161 4.39 5.91 -14.42
N ASP A 162 3.74 5.14 -15.27
CA ASP A 162 4.08 4.87 -16.64
C ASP A 162 2.99 5.43 -17.59
N PHE A 163 2.11 6.28 -17.06
CA PHE A 163 0.94 6.87 -17.74
C PHE A 163 -0.11 5.85 -18.17
N SER A 164 -0.11 4.65 -17.59
CA SER A 164 -1.14 3.64 -17.80
C SER A 164 -2.41 3.93 -16.98
N ASP A 165 -3.50 3.21 -17.31
CA ASP A 165 -4.74 3.26 -16.54
C ASP A 165 -4.52 2.80 -15.10
N SER A 166 -3.67 1.81 -14.88
CA SER A 166 -3.31 1.34 -13.54
C SER A 166 -2.64 2.43 -12.70
N SER A 167 -1.71 3.20 -13.28
CA SER A 167 -1.09 4.35 -12.60
C SER A 167 -2.08 5.51 -12.40
N ARG A 168 -3.09 5.66 -13.28
CA ARG A 168 -4.18 6.62 -13.09
C ARG A 168 -5.07 6.25 -11.90
N HIS A 169 -5.38 4.98 -11.71
CA HIS A 169 -6.09 4.52 -10.51
C HIS A 169 -5.28 4.77 -9.22
N ALA A 170 -3.96 4.62 -9.29
CA ALA A 170 -3.06 4.96 -8.17
C ALA A 170 -3.12 6.47 -7.85
N LEU A 171 -3.10 7.33 -8.86
CA LEU A 171 -3.25 8.78 -8.70
C LEU A 171 -4.61 9.14 -8.10
N HIS A 172 -5.70 8.52 -8.57
CA HIS A 172 -7.04 8.75 -8.00
C HIS A 172 -7.13 8.34 -6.54
N ALA A 173 -6.55 7.20 -6.16
CA ALA A 173 -6.53 6.77 -4.77
C ALA A 173 -5.73 7.75 -3.90
N ALA A 174 -4.56 8.20 -4.37
CA ALA A 174 -3.77 9.20 -3.67
C ALA A 174 -4.54 10.51 -3.48
N ALA A 175 -5.20 11.00 -4.54
CA ALA A 175 -6.00 12.22 -4.52
C ALA A 175 -7.16 12.16 -3.51
N ARG A 176 -7.82 11.01 -3.41
CA ARG A 176 -8.94 10.80 -2.48
C ARG A 176 -8.50 10.64 -1.04
N TYR A 177 -7.43 9.89 -0.80
CA TYR A 177 -6.96 9.58 0.54
C TYR A 177 -6.19 10.74 1.17
N PHE A 178 -5.58 11.57 0.34
CA PHE A 178 -4.72 12.68 0.75
C PHE A 178 -5.04 13.97 0.01
N PRO A 179 -6.30 14.47 0.09
CA PRO A 179 -6.77 15.60 -0.74
C PRO A 179 -6.00 16.89 -0.46
N ASP A 180 -5.49 17.06 0.76
CA ASP A 180 -4.79 18.28 1.19
C ASP A 180 -3.26 18.21 0.99
N ARG A 181 -2.75 17.13 0.35
CA ARG A 181 -1.32 16.93 0.15
C ARG A 181 -0.89 17.28 -1.26
N GLU A 182 0.37 17.66 -1.39
CA GLU A 182 1.02 17.78 -2.69
C GLU A 182 1.29 16.37 -3.24
N LEU A 183 0.83 16.12 -4.47
CA LEU A 183 1.05 14.86 -5.15
C LEU A 183 2.12 15.04 -6.24
N VAL A 184 3.12 14.18 -6.22
CA VAL A 184 4.22 14.21 -7.18
C VAL A 184 4.18 12.93 -8.01
N LEU A 185 4.00 13.07 -9.32
CA LEU A 185 4.17 11.94 -10.25
C LEU A 185 5.66 11.70 -10.47
N TYR A 186 6.06 10.45 -10.47
CA TYR A 186 7.43 10.04 -10.75
C TYR A 186 7.45 9.07 -11.92
N HIS A 187 8.15 9.47 -12.98
CA HIS A 187 8.33 8.67 -14.18
C HIS A 187 9.80 8.37 -14.42
N ALA A 188 10.14 7.10 -14.65
CA ALA A 188 11.47 6.68 -15.04
C ALA A 188 11.48 6.25 -16.50
N THR A 189 12.40 6.82 -17.29
CA THR A 189 12.63 6.42 -18.67
C THR A 189 13.82 5.47 -18.75
N GLU A 190 13.71 4.40 -19.54
CA GLU A 190 14.87 3.54 -19.80
C GLU A 190 15.90 4.29 -20.66
N ALA A 191 17.16 4.28 -20.20
CA ALA A 191 18.24 4.80 -21.03
C ALA A 191 18.53 3.85 -22.20
N PRO A 192 18.76 4.36 -23.41
CA PRO A 192 19.35 3.57 -24.49
C PRO A 192 20.65 2.91 -24.00
N MET A 193 20.93 1.68 -24.48
CA MET A 193 22.12 0.92 -24.03
C MET A 193 23.45 1.66 -24.23
N SER A 194 23.51 2.64 -25.15
CA SER A 194 24.65 3.50 -25.42
C SER A 194 24.93 4.56 -24.33
N ASP A 195 23.91 5.00 -23.57
CA ASP A 195 24.00 6.18 -22.70
C ASP A 195 23.87 5.85 -21.20
N ARG A 196 24.19 4.61 -20.82
CA ARG A 196 24.12 4.17 -19.40
C ARG A 196 25.01 4.96 -18.44
N LEU A 197 25.92 5.77 -18.94
CA LEU A 197 26.81 6.61 -18.14
C LEU A 197 26.28 8.04 -17.93
N GLU A 198 25.39 8.54 -18.79
CA GLU A 198 24.78 9.86 -18.65
C GLU A 198 23.38 9.72 -18.04
N ARG A 199 23.23 10.22 -16.82
CA ARG A 199 21.95 10.23 -16.08
C ARG A 199 21.06 11.42 -16.45
N VAL A 200 21.36 12.10 -17.52
CA VAL A 200 20.67 13.33 -17.92
C VAL A 200 19.78 13.01 -19.11
N ILE A 201 18.47 13.12 -18.91
CA ILE A 201 17.50 13.06 -20.00
C ILE A 201 17.76 14.26 -20.91
N ASP A 202 17.87 14.00 -22.23
CA ASP A 202 17.96 15.08 -23.19
C ASP A 202 16.69 15.96 -23.16
N GLY A 203 16.87 17.25 -23.51
CA GLY A 203 15.81 18.23 -23.37
C GLY A 203 14.61 18.00 -24.31
N GLU A 204 14.79 17.30 -25.42
CA GLU A 204 13.72 16.95 -26.36
C GLU A 204 12.84 15.82 -25.81
N THR A 205 13.44 14.76 -25.32
CA THR A 205 12.72 13.65 -24.65
C THR A 205 11.96 14.15 -23.43
N ARG A 206 12.58 14.98 -22.58
CA ARG A 206 11.90 15.57 -21.43
C ARG A 206 10.68 16.39 -21.84
N ARG A 207 10.84 17.26 -22.82
CA ARG A 207 9.74 18.11 -23.33
C ARG A 207 8.62 17.26 -23.92
N HIS A 208 8.95 16.23 -24.68
CA HIS A 208 7.96 15.32 -25.22
C HIS A 208 7.11 14.64 -24.14
N ILE A 209 7.73 14.19 -23.06
CA ILE A 209 7.03 13.59 -21.92
C ILE A 209 6.18 14.65 -21.20
N GLU A 210 6.74 15.84 -20.90
CA GLU A 210 6.03 16.88 -20.15
C GLU A 210 4.84 17.47 -20.94
N GLU A 211 5.02 17.80 -22.21
CA GLU A 211 3.99 18.41 -23.05
C GLU A 211 3.04 17.40 -23.67
N GLY A 212 3.46 16.15 -23.86
CA GLY A 212 2.68 15.07 -24.45
C GLY A 212 2.07 14.13 -23.41
N ASP A 213 2.82 13.13 -22.99
CA ASP A 213 2.31 12.03 -22.17
C ASP A 213 1.76 12.50 -20.82
N TYR A 214 2.48 13.38 -20.10
CA TYR A 214 2.06 13.88 -18.80
C TYR A 214 0.80 14.76 -18.92
N ALA A 215 0.78 15.69 -19.88
CA ALA A 215 -0.38 16.56 -20.07
C ALA A 215 -1.64 15.76 -20.45
N ALA A 216 -1.49 14.77 -21.35
CA ALA A 216 -2.59 13.88 -21.73
C ALA A 216 -3.08 13.01 -20.54
N PHE A 217 -2.14 12.48 -19.74
CA PHE A 217 -2.46 11.70 -18.57
C PHE A 217 -3.24 12.51 -17.53
N LEU A 218 -2.81 13.73 -17.23
CA LEU A 218 -3.53 14.61 -16.31
C LEU A 218 -4.91 15.02 -16.82
N ALA A 219 -5.02 15.32 -18.12
CA ALA A 219 -6.30 15.66 -18.74
C ALA A 219 -7.31 14.49 -18.65
N ALA A 220 -6.82 13.24 -18.81
CA ALA A 220 -7.63 12.04 -18.70
C ALA A 220 -7.90 11.59 -17.25
N SER A 221 -7.24 12.21 -16.26
CA SER A 221 -7.32 11.76 -14.86
C SER A 221 -8.47 12.36 -14.07
N ASP A 222 -9.30 13.21 -14.67
CA ASP A 222 -10.51 13.79 -14.03
C ASP A 222 -10.29 14.31 -12.59
N LEU A 223 -9.12 14.90 -12.34
CA LEU A 223 -8.77 15.48 -11.04
C LEU A 223 -9.45 16.84 -10.85
N PRO A 224 -9.80 17.20 -9.60
CA PRO A 224 -10.16 18.58 -9.25
C PRO A 224 -9.11 19.57 -9.76
N GLU A 225 -9.55 20.70 -10.30
CA GLU A 225 -8.67 21.67 -10.96
C GLU A 225 -7.57 22.22 -10.05
N ASP A 226 -7.85 22.41 -8.77
CA ASP A 226 -6.88 22.85 -7.76
C ASP A 226 -5.81 21.79 -7.51
N LEU A 227 -6.19 20.51 -7.47
CA LEU A 227 -5.25 19.41 -7.31
C LEU A 227 -4.42 19.20 -8.57
N ARG A 228 -5.06 19.28 -9.75
CA ARG A 228 -4.36 19.18 -11.02
C ARG A 228 -3.26 20.24 -11.16
N ARG A 229 -3.53 21.47 -10.74
CA ARG A 229 -2.53 22.56 -10.75
C ARG A 229 -1.39 22.36 -9.76
N ARG A 230 -1.63 21.66 -8.65
CA ARG A 230 -0.61 21.36 -7.64
C ARG A 230 0.16 20.07 -7.94
N THR A 231 -0.33 19.23 -8.85
CA THR A 231 0.35 18.00 -9.25
C THR A 231 1.50 18.34 -10.19
N ARG A 232 2.68 17.84 -9.87
CA ARG A 232 3.89 18.02 -10.68
C ARG A 232 4.50 16.68 -11.03
N ILE A 233 5.42 16.66 -12.01
CA ILE A 233 6.12 15.47 -12.45
C ILE A 233 7.63 15.58 -12.21
N ILE A 234 8.21 14.46 -11.83
CA ILE A 234 9.65 14.20 -11.83
C ILE A 234 9.92 13.12 -12.85
N ILE A 235 10.85 13.42 -13.75
CA ILE A 235 11.27 12.50 -14.81
C ILE A 235 12.75 12.22 -14.58
N GLU A 236 13.09 10.95 -14.37
CA GLU A 236 14.48 10.50 -14.26
C GLU A 236 14.79 9.42 -15.28
N GLN A 237 16.07 9.34 -15.66
CA GLN A 237 16.57 8.30 -16.54
C GLN A 237 17.16 7.15 -15.71
N GLY A 238 16.80 5.93 -16.07
CA GLY A 238 17.34 4.71 -15.46
C GLY A 238 16.28 3.68 -15.09
N SER A 239 16.72 2.60 -14.43
CA SER A 239 15.81 1.58 -13.89
C SER A 239 14.92 2.18 -12.80
N LEU A 240 13.61 1.97 -12.91
CA LEU A 240 12.61 2.51 -11.99
C LEU A 240 12.94 2.18 -10.53
N GLY A 241 13.22 0.94 -10.20
CA GLY A 241 13.49 0.50 -8.82
C GLY A 241 14.70 1.20 -8.22
N VAL A 242 15.79 1.35 -8.99
CA VAL A 242 17.03 1.98 -8.52
C VAL A 242 16.88 3.48 -8.38
N SER A 243 16.38 4.17 -9.41
CA SER A 243 16.24 5.64 -9.40
C SER A 243 15.20 6.10 -8.39
N LEU A 244 14.04 5.43 -8.31
CA LEU A 244 13.02 5.76 -7.33
C LEU A 244 13.48 5.50 -5.88
N SER A 245 14.17 4.37 -5.62
CA SER A 245 14.71 4.10 -4.28
C SER A 245 15.72 5.13 -3.82
N ARG A 246 16.58 5.61 -4.74
CA ARG A 246 17.51 6.72 -4.48
C ARG A 246 16.74 7.99 -4.19
N TYR A 247 15.80 8.38 -5.06
CA TYR A 247 15.00 9.59 -4.90
C TYR A 247 14.26 9.61 -3.57
N VAL A 248 13.65 8.50 -3.17
CA VAL A 248 12.94 8.36 -1.88
C VAL A 248 13.87 8.64 -0.70
N ARG A 249 15.11 8.14 -0.72
CA ARG A 249 16.09 8.39 0.36
C ARG A 249 16.58 9.83 0.38
N GLU A 250 16.90 10.39 -0.78
CA GLU A 250 17.46 11.74 -0.90
C GLU A 250 16.46 12.84 -0.54
N HIS A 251 15.17 12.61 -0.85
CA HIS A 251 14.12 13.61 -0.66
C HIS A 251 13.19 13.30 0.52
N GLY A 252 13.42 12.21 1.24
CA GLY A 252 12.63 11.84 2.41
C GLY A 252 11.16 11.63 2.08
N VAL A 253 10.86 10.89 0.99
CA VAL A 253 9.49 10.53 0.61
C VAL A 253 8.89 9.62 1.67
N ASP A 254 7.67 9.92 2.10
CA ASP A 254 6.97 9.20 3.16
C ASP A 254 6.15 8.03 2.61
N LEU A 255 5.57 8.22 1.44
CA LEU A 255 4.67 7.26 0.80
C LEU A 255 4.90 7.20 -0.71
N VAL A 256 5.08 6.00 -1.23
CA VAL A 256 4.99 5.72 -2.67
C VAL A 256 3.66 5.04 -2.97
N VAL A 257 2.90 5.61 -3.91
CA VAL A 257 1.64 5.03 -4.41
C VAL A 257 1.88 4.45 -5.80
N MET A 258 1.41 3.25 -6.05
CA MET A 258 1.61 2.59 -7.33
C MET A 258 0.45 1.69 -7.73
N GLY A 259 0.27 1.51 -9.03
CA GLY A 259 -0.62 0.51 -9.59
C GLY A 259 -0.03 -0.91 -9.52
N THR A 260 -0.88 -1.91 -9.71
CA THR A 260 -0.43 -3.32 -9.74
C THR A 260 0.14 -3.76 -11.09
N HIS A 261 -0.14 -3.02 -12.17
CA HIS A 261 0.28 -3.34 -13.54
C HIS A 261 0.79 -2.09 -14.23
N GLY A 262 1.58 -2.26 -15.30
CA GLY A 262 2.02 -1.20 -16.19
C GLY A 262 1.43 -1.37 -17.60
N ARG A 263 1.89 -0.55 -18.58
CA ARG A 263 1.45 -0.57 -19.99
C ARG A 263 1.54 -1.95 -20.66
N SER A 264 2.47 -2.80 -20.25
CA SER A 264 2.68 -4.14 -20.80
C SER A 264 1.93 -5.25 -20.07
N GLY A 265 1.13 -4.92 -19.05
CA GLY A 265 0.50 -5.89 -18.16
C GLY A 265 -0.62 -6.66 -18.83
N LEU A 266 -0.46 -7.96 -18.95
CA LEU A 266 -1.58 -8.88 -19.20
C LEU A 266 -2.53 -8.78 -17.99
N MET A 267 -3.78 -8.45 -18.25
CA MET A 267 -4.85 -8.12 -17.27
C MET A 267 -5.18 -9.22 -16.24
N ASN A 268 -4.45 -10.31 -16.16
CA ASN A 268 -4.86 -11.48 -15.38
C ASN A 268 -3.82 -11.91 -14.35
N VAL A 269 -4.12 -11.67 -13.07
CA VAL A 269 -3.68 -12.48 -11.90
C VAL A 269 -2.29 -12.20 -11.32
N LEU A 270 -1.31 -11.65 -12.04
CA LEU A 270 0.04 -11.46 -11.50
C LEU A 270 0.32 -9.99 -11.16
N LEU A 271 1.02 -9.76 -10.04
CA LEU A 271 1.61 -8.46 -9.74
C LEU A 271 2.68 -8.18 -10.81
N GLY A 272 2.66 -6.99 -11.42
CA GLY A 272 3.65 -6.60 -12.41
C GLY A 272 5.08 -6.64 -11.84
N SER A 273 6.05 -6.91 -12.70
CA SER A 273 7.47 -6.99 -12.29
C SER A 273 7.95 -5.71 -11.61
N ALA A 274 7.59 -4.54 -12.14
CA ALA A 274 7.91 -3.25 -11.56
C ALA A 274 7.29 -3.06 -10.16
N ALA A 275 6.01 -3.39 -9.99
CA ALA A 275 5.35 -3.29 -8.69
C ALA A 275 5.96 -4.27 -7.66
N SER A 276 6.31 -5.47 -8.09
CA SER A 276 7.00 -6.46 -7.23
C SER A 276 8.40 -5.97 -6.84
N GLU A 277 9.15 -5.40 -7.77
CA GLU A 277 10.47 -4.81 -7.51
C GLU A 277 10.36 -3.64 -6.53
N LEU A 278 9.44 -2.70 -6.77
CA LEU A 278 9.24 -1.55 -5.89
C LEU A 278 8.87 -1.97 -4.47
N LEU A 279 7.96 -2.93 -4.31
CA LEU A 279 7.61 -3.47 -2.99
C LEU A 279 8.80 -4.08 -2.24
N GLN A 280 9.82 -4.56 -2.93
CA GLN A 280 11.01 -5.12 -2.30
C GLN A 280 12.06 -4.07 -1.94
N TRP A 281 12.20 -3.02 -2.74
CA TRP A 281 13.33 -2.10 -2.65
C TRP A 281 13.01 -0.70 -2.14
N ILE A 282 11.75 -0.25 -2.23
CA ILE A 282 11.38 1.09 -1.78
C ILE A 282 11.49 1.18 -0.25
N PRO A 283 12.26 2.15 0.29
CA PRO A 283 12.56 2.22 1.72
C PRO A 283 11.48 2.92 2.56
N CYS A 284 10.40 3.41 1.97
CA CYS A 284 9.26 4.03 2.65
C CYS A 284 8.01 3.16 2.56
N ASP A 285 6.92 3.60 3.17
CA ASP A 285 5.62 2.94 3.07
C ASP A 285 5.12 2.94 1.61
N THR A 286 4.39 1.90 1.23
CA THR A 286 3.93 1.73 -0.15
C THR A 286 2.44 1.41 -0.19
N LEU A 287 1.68 2.23 -0.93
CA LEU A 287 0.26 2.00 -1.21
C LEU A 287 0.10 1.36 -2.59
N VAL A 288 -0.35 0.13 -2.61
CA VAL A 288 -0.62 -0.62 -3.84
C VAL A 288 -2.10 -0.50 -4.17
N VAL A 289 -2.39 0.01 -5.36
CA VAL A 289 -3.75 0.23 -5.84
C VAL A 289 -4.03 -0.67 -7.01
N ARG A 290 -5.11 -1.43 -6.90
CA ARG A 290 -5.54 -2.31 -7.96
C ARG A 290 -6.59 -1.63 -8.82
N GLU A 291 -6.49 -1.83 -10.13
CA GLU A 291 -7.54 -1.44 -11.06
C GLU A 291 -8.82 -2.25 -10.78
N PRO A 292 -10.00 -1.60 -10.67
CA PRO A 292 -11.25 -2.29 -10.51
C PRO A 292 -11.49 -3.26 -11.67
N ARG A 293 -11.82 -4.50 -11.37
CA ARG A 293 -12.23 -5.45 -12.41
C ARG A 293 -13.57 -5.00 -12.98
N ALA A 294 -13.64 -4.81 -14.29
CA ALA A 294 -14.92 -4.65 -14.97
C ALA A 294 -15.83 -5.83 -14.56
N ALA A 295 -17.02 -5.53 -14.05
CA ALA A 295 -18.01 -6.57 -13.77
C ALA A 295 -18.30 -7.31 -15.08
N ARG A 296 -18.02 -8.61 -15.10
CA ARG A 296 -18.40 -9.49 -16.21
C ARG A 296 -19.87 -9.84 -16.10
#